data_e54a7bb3c664784a4a071bc74dcfcf3e
#
_entry.id   e54a7bb3c664784a4a071bc74dcfcf3e
#
_cell.length_a   1.000
_cell.length_b   1.000
_cell.length_c   1.000
_cell.angle_alpha   90.00
_cell.angle_beta   90.00
_cell.angle_gamma   90.00
#
_symmetry.space_group_name_H-M   'P 1'
#
loop_
_entity.id
_entity.type
_entity.pdbx_description
1 polymer ?
#
loop_
_entity_poly.entity_id
_entity_poly.type
_entity_poly.pdbx_seq_one_letter_code
_entity_poly.pdbx_strand_id
1 'polypeptide(L)'
;MKRPSKILSLLAPAFMIATFGIAHGQDRPLYLDENQPMEKRVDDLLARLTLVEKVSLVHANGNFSTAGVSRLGIPELKMDDGPLGVREEVGNSFRILNHVDDFATAMPGAVGLAATWNPDLAKEFGAVIGQEAKQRGKNIMLGPAINIQRTPLCGRNFEYLGEDPFLT
;
A
#
# COMPACT_ATOMS: atom_id res chain seq x y z
N MET A 1 10.80 -6.18 -88.67
CA MET A 1 11.47 -5.48 -87.53
C MET A 1 10.57 -4.40 -87.01
N LYS A 2 9.94 -4.63 -85.82
CA LYS A 2 9.09 -3.61 -85.18
C LYS A 2 9.77 -3.29 -83.83
N ARG A 3 10.04 -1.95 -83.65
CA ARG A 3 10.62 -1.43 -82.42
C ARG A 3 9.51 -1.32 -81.32
N PRO A 4 9.76 -1.69 -80.07
CA PRO A 4 8.79 -1.41 -79.02
C PRO A 4 8.92 0.01 -78.47
N SER A 5 7.77 0.65 -78.29
CA SER A 5 7.61 1.98 -77.66
C SER A 5 7.87 1.94 -76.17
N LYS A 6 8.70 2.85 -75.70
CA LYS A 6 8.95 3.04 -74.24
C LYS A 6 7.80 3.83 -73.66
N ILE A 7 7.03 3.21 -72.76
CA ILE A 7 6.06 3.92 -71.90
C ILE A 7 6.83 4.45 -70.70
N LEU A 8 6.91 5.78 -70.59
CA LEU A 8 7.50 6.48 -69.50
C LEU A 8 6.41 6.66 -68.43
N SER A 9 6.47 5.85 -67.39
CA SER A 9 5.57 5.99 -66.23
C SER A 9 6.05 7.13 -65.31
N LEU A 10 5.29 8.22 -65.26
CA LEU A 10 5.47 9.29 -64.28
C LEU A 10 5.00 8.77 -62.91
N LEU A 11 5.93 8.52 -62.00
CA LEU A 11 5.68 8.34 -60.58
C LEU A 11 5.51 9.72 -59.94
N ALA A 12 4.28 10.07 -59.57
CA ALA A 12 4.01 11.23 -58.73
C ALA A 12 4.34 10.87 -57.24
N PRO A 13 5.10 11.70 -56.55
CA PRO A 13 5.32 11.44 -55.10
C PRO A 13 4.04 11.81 -54.32
N ALA A 14 3.45 10.80 -53.66
CA ALA A 14 2.39 11.02 -52.71
C ALA A 14 2.99 11.72 -51.46
N PHE A 15 2.67 12.99 -51.31
CA PHE A 15 3.06 13.76 -50.12
C PHE A 15 2.16 13.33 -48.94
N MET A 16 2.67 12.45 -48.10
CA MET A 16 1.99 11.99 -46.90
C MET A 16 2.05 13.12 -45.84
N ILE A 17 1.00 13.90 -45.73
CA ILE A 17 0.86 14.89 -44.68
C ILE A 17 0.61 14.10 -43.38
N ALA A 18 1.64 13.90 -42.57
CA ALA A 18 1.53 13.43 -41.22
C ALA A 18 0.84 14.54 -40.38
N THR A 19 -0.46 14.36 -40.13
CA THR A 19 -1.15 15.18 -39.14
C THR A 19 -0.62 14.77 -37.77
N PHE A 20 0.32 15.56 -37.25
CA PHE A 20 0.66 15.50 -35.83
C PHE A 20 -0.60 15.92 -35.05
N GLY A 21 -1.37 14.95 -34.59
CA GLY A 21 -2.39 15.17 -33.59
C GLY A 21 -1.73 15.77 -32.36
N ILE A 22 -2.05 17.02 -32.06
CA ILE A 22 -1.69 17.65 -30.80
C ILE A 22 -2.39 16.78 -29.75
N ALA A 23 -1.62 15.88 -29.12
CA ALA A 23 -2.07 15.22 -27.91
C ALA A 23 -2.34 16.35 -26.90
N HIS A 24 -3.61 16.68 -26.69
CA HIS A 24 -4.00 17.47 -25.56
C HIS A 24 -3.54 16.67 -24.35
N GLY A 25 -2.48 17.14 -23.70
CA GLY A 25 -2.06 16.61 -22.42
C GLY A 25 -3.30 16.62 -21.53
N GLN A 26 -3.81 15.44 -21.19
CA GLN A 26 -4.86 15.36 -20.18
C GLN A 26 -4.25 15.98 -18.94
N ASP A 27 -4.80 17.12 -18.51
CA ASP A 27 -4.35 17.77 -17.29
C ASP A 27 -4.33 16.73 -16.19
N ARG A 28 -3.15 16.48 -15.63
CA ARG A 28 -2.94 15.51 -14.56
C ARG A 28 -3.93 15.83 -13.43
N PRO A 29 -4.76 14.88 -12.99
CA PRO A 29 -5.70 15.14 -11.92
C PRO A 29 -5.02 15.77 -10.70
N LEU A 30 -5.68 16.72 -10.06
CA LEU A 30 -5.10 17.48 -8.95
C LEU A 30 -4.65 16.59 -7.79
N TYR A 31 -5.38 15.52 -7.51
CA TYR A 31 -5.02 14.57 -6.43
C TYR A 31 -3.66 13.86 -6.68
N LEU A 32 -3.19 13.79 -7.92
CA LEU A 32 -1.90 13.20 -8.28
C LEU A 32 -0.74 14.22 -8.24
N ASP A 33 -1.03 15.52 -8.11
CA ASP A 33 -0.01 16.55 -8.02
C ASP A 33 0.50 16.69 -6.58
N GLU A 34 1.70 16.20 -6.33
CA GLU A 34 2.33 16.22 -5.00
C GLU A 34 2.65 17.63 -4.47
N ASN A 35 2.69 18.63 -5.36
CA ASN A 35 2.94 20.02 -4.98
C ASN A 35 1.69 20.73 -4.45
N GLN A 36 0.51 20.13 -4.59
CA GLN A 36 -0.73 20.67 -4.07
C GLN A 36 -0.91 20.35 -2.58
N PRO A 37 -1.56 21.24 -1.82
CA PRO A 37 -1.93 20.96 -0.43
C PRO A 37 -2.73 19.66 -0.30
N MET A 38 -2.46 18.88 0.75
CA MET A 38 -3.08 17.58 1.00
C MET A 38 -4.61 17.66 0.94
N GLU A 39 -5.21 18.64 1.61
CA GLU A 39 -6.67 18.82 1.65
C GLU A 39 -7.27 18.97 0.25
N LYS A 40 -6.65 19.77 -0.62
CA LYS A 40 -7.13 19.96 -1.99
C LYS A 40 -7.04 18.67 -2.80
N ARG A 41 -6.00 17.86 -2.57
CA ARG A 41 -5.83 16.57 -3.22
C ARG A 41 -6.89 15.58 -2.76
N VAL A 42 -7.18 15.57 -1.47
CA VAL A 42 -8.24 14.73 -0.88
C VAL A 42 -9.60 15.12 -1.42
N ASP A 43 -9.93 16.41 -1.46
CA ASP A 43 -11.21 16.91 -1.97
C ASP A 43 -11.42 16.54 -3.46
N ASP A 44 -10.40 16.73 -4.30
CA ASP A 44 -10.45 16.34 -5.72
C ASP A 44 -10.66 14.83 -5.87
N LEU A 45 -9.96 14.03 -5.08
CA LEU A 45 -10.11 12.58 -5.09
C LEU A 45 -11.52 12.16 -4.64
N LEU A 46 -12.01 12.71 -3.54
CA LEU A 46 -13.35 12.43 -3.01
C LEU A 46 -14.46 12.79 -4.01
N ALA A 47 -14.29 13.88 -4.75
CA ALA A 47 -15.25 14.28 -5.79
C ALA A 47 -15.29 13.29 -6.97
N ARG A 48 -14.20 12.57 -7.23
CA ARG A 48 -14.10 11.58 -8.31
C ARG A 48 -14.59 10.19 -7.92
N LEU A 49 -14.62 9.86 -6.63
CA LEU A 49 -15.07 8.58 -6.11
C LEU A 49 -16.61 8.47 -6.19
N THR A 50 -17.09 7.35 -6.70
CA THR A 50 -18.49 6.95 -6.58
C THR A 50 -18.83 6.56 -5.13
N LEU A 51 -20.11 6.54 -4.78
CA LEU A 51 -20.54 6.09 -3.45
C LEU A 51 -20.08 4.65 -3.15
N VAL A 52 -20.17 3.76 -4.13
CA VAL A 52 -19.75 2.36 -3.97
C VAL A 52 -18.25 2.28 -3.68
N GLU A 53 -17.42 3.04 -4.39
CA GLU A 53 -15.98 3.08 -4.14
C GLU A 53 -15.64 3.67 -2.78
N LYS A 54 -16.34 4.74 -2.36
CA LYS A 54 -16.17 5.31 -1.01
C LYS A 54 -16.47 4.27 0.08
N VAL A 55 -17.56 3.53 -0.07
CA VAL A 55 -17.94 2.45 0.87
C VAL A 55 -16.89 1.34 0.84
N SER A 56 -16.40 0.95 -0.34
CA SER A 56 -15.38 -0.11 -0.47
C SER A 56 -14.07 0.25 0.21
N LEU A 57 -13.69 1.53 0.25
CA LEU A 57 -12.45 1.97 0.90
C LEU A 57 -12.49 1.91 2.42
N VAL A 58 -13.67 1.87 3.04
CA VAL A 58 -13.84 1.88 4.51
C VAL A 58 -14.19 0.52 5.11
N HIS A 59 -14.13 -0.54 4.32
CA HIS A 59 -14.26 -1.91 4.82
C HIS A 59 -13.17 -2.82 4.26
N ALA A 60 -12.98 -3.96 4.90
CA ALA A 60 -12.01 -4.96 4.47
C ALA A 60 -12.39 -5.60 3.13
N ASN A 61 -11.40 -5.82 2.27
CA ASN A 61 -11.49 -6.59 1.03
C ASN A 61 -10.93 -8.02 1.21
N GLY A 62 -10.32 -8.29 2.33
CA GLY A 62 -9.73 -9.55 2.75
C GLY A 62 -9.48 -9.52 4.25
N ASN A 63 -8.72 -10.47 4.78
CA ASN A 63 -8.41 -10.50 6.22
C ASN A 63 -7.58 -9.29 6.64
N PHE A 64 -6.62 -8.91 5.79
CA PHE A 64 -5.64 -7.87 6.09
C PHE A 64 -5.46 -6.91 4.89
N SER A 65 -6.56 -6.51 4.26
CA SER A 65 -6.50 -5.52 3.18
C SER A 65 -7.78 -4.71 3.05
N THR A 66 -7.63 -3.50 2.51
CA THR A 66 -8.74 -2.68 2.01
C THR A 66 -8.83 -2.78 0.50
N ALA A 67 -9.97 -2.48 -0.07
CA ALA A 67 -10.09 -2.38 -1.52
C ALA A 67 -9.27 -1.19 -2.06
N GLY A 68 -8.73 -1.34 -3.26
CA GLY A 68 -8.23 -0.22 -4.07
C GLY A 68 -9.30 0.30 -5.03
N VAL A 69 -8.99 1.39 -5.75
CA VAL A 69 -9.81 1.93 -6.84
C VAL A 69 -8.94 2.07 -8.08
N SER A 70 -8.84 0.99 -8.85
CA SER A 70 -7.89 0.87 -9.97
C SER A 70 -8.05 1.98 -11.01
N ARG A 71 -9.28 2.40 -11.33
CA ARG A 71 -9.52 3.48 -12.31
C ARG A 71 -8.97 4.84 -11.89
N LEU A 72 -8.73 5.05 -10.60
CA LEU A 72 -8.14 6.25 -10.02
C LEU A 72 -6.68 6.02 -9.56
N GLY A 73 -6.13 4.86 -9.83
CA GLY A 73 -4.77 4.51 -9.41
C GLY A 73 -4.61 4.37 -7.89
N ILE A 74 -5.70 4.20 -7.14
CA ILE A 74 -5.64 3.96 -5.69
C ILE A 74 -5.33 2.48 -5.47
N PRO A 75 -4.18 2.14 -4.88
CA PRO A 75 -3.84 0.76 -4.61
C PRO A 75 -4.66 0.19 -3.44
N GLU A 76 -4.73 -1.12 -3.37
CA GLU A 76 -5.09 -1.84 -2.16
C GLU A 76 -4.10 -1.52 -1.04
N LEU A 77 -4.59 -1.24 0.16
CA LEU A 77 -3.75 -1.15 1.36
C LEU A 77 -3.66 -2.53 2.00
N LYS A 78 -2.43 -3.04 2.06
CA LYS A 78 -2.12 -4.32 2.68
C LYS A 78 -1.64 -4.09 4.10
N MET A 79 -2.23 -4.83 5.03
CA MET A 79 -1.88 -4.78 6.44
C MET A 79 -1.12 -6.04 6.83
N ASP A 80 -0.34 -5.94 7.88
CA ASP A 80 0.19 -7.09 8.56
C ASP A 80 -0.10 -6.98 10.06
N ASP A 81 -0.20 -8.11 10.72
CA ASP A 81 -0.48 -8.20 12.15
C ASP A 81 0.79 -8.58 12.90
N GLY A 82 0.89 -8.16 14.15
CA GLY A 82 1.94 -8.62 15.03
C GLY A 82 2.63 -7.51 15.82
N PRO A 83 2.22 -7.26 17.05
CA PRO A 83 2.88 -6.31 17.95
C PRO A 83 4.26 -6.77 18.41
N LEU A 84 4.58 -8.07 18.28
CA LEU A 84 5.86 -8.68 18.66
C LEU A 84 6.68 -9.16 17.45
N GLY A 85 6.45 -8.57 16.30
CA GLY A 85 7.06 -8.93 15.03
C GLY A 85 6.01 -9.15 13.95
N VAL A 86 6.45 -9.09 12.70
CA VAL A 86 5.57 -9.33 11.54
C VAL A 86 5.15 -10.80 11.55
N ARG A 87 3.87 -11.07 11.39
CA ARG A 87 3.39 -12.46 11.33
C ARG A 87 3.59 -13.06 9.94
N GLU A 88 3.47 -14.37 9.88
CA GLU A 88 3.47 -15.12 8.62
C GLU A 88 2.26 -14.75 7.76
N GLU A 89 2.40 -14.89 6.44
CA GLU A 89 1.30 -14.69 5.50
C GLU A 89 0.15 -15.67 5.77
N VAL A 90 -1.05 -15.14 5.77
CA VAL A 90 -2.26 -15.93 5.97
C VAL A 90 -3.20 -15.80 4.79
N GLY A 91 -3.81 -16.92 4.40
CA GLY A 91 -4.87 -16.96 3.40
C GLY A 91 -6.22 -16.47 3.94
N ASN A 92 -7.23 -16.44 3.08
CA ASN A 92 -8.55 -15.88 3.37
C ASN A 92 -9.28 -16.49 4.61
N SER A 93 -8.87 -17.65 5.06
CA SER A 93 -9.43 -18.33 6.25
C SER A 93 -8.49 -18.30 7.46
N PHE A 94 -7.59 -17.34 7.54
CA PHE A 94 -6.53 -17.26 8.55
C PHE A 94 -5.60 -18.48 8.59
N ARG A 95 -5.59 -19.27 7.52
CA ARG A 95 -4.69 -20.41 7.42
C ARG A 95 -3.30 -19.91 7.05
N ILE A 96 -2.29 -20.31 7.80
CA ILE A 96 -0.88 -20.06 7.50
C ILE A 96 -0.54 -20.71 6.17
N LEU A 97 0.12 -19.97 5.28
CA LEU A 97 0.45 -20.43 3.94
C LEU A 97 1.76 -21.24 3.88
N ASN A 98 2.54 -21.26 4.97
CA ASN A 98 3.80 -22.01 5.11
C ASN A 98 4.77 -21.78 3.93
N HIS A 99 5.00 -20.52 3.56
CA HIS A 99 6.05 -20.21 2.59
C HIS A 99 7.42 -20.48 3.19
N VAL A 100 8.30 -21.15 2.44
CA VAL A 100 9.64 -21.57 2.90
C VAL A 100 10.58 -20.40 3.18
N ASP A 101 10.25 -19.22 2.72
CA ASP A 101 11.00 -17.97 2.82
C ASP A 101 10.25 -16.87 3.59
N ASP A 102 9.17 -17.24 4.29
CA ASP A 102 8.34 -16.32 5.06
C ASP A 102 8.89 -16.15 6.49
N PHE A 103 10.11 -15.65 6.58
CA PHE A 103 10.77 -15.39 7.86
C PHE A 103 10.54 -13.96 8.33
N ALA A 104 10.37 -13.81 9.65
CA ALA A 104 10.31 -12.53 10.32
C ALA A 104 11.02 -12.63 11.67
N THR A 105 11.47 -11.48 12.19
CA THR A 105 12.13 -11.43 13.50
C THR A 105 11.11 -11.58 14.62
N ALA A 106 11.29 -12.58 15.48
CA ALA A 106 10.58 -12.67 16.74
C ALA A 106 11.15 -11.61 17.69
N MET A 107 10.38 -10.56 17.92
CA MET A 107 10.79 -9.46 18.79
C MET A 107 10.63 -9.81 20.26
N PRO A 108 11.38 -9.16 21.18
CA PRO A 108 11.19 -9.31 22.62
C PRO A 108 9.77 -8.99 23.07
N GLY A 109 9.33 -9.59 24.19
CA GLY A 109 8.01 -9.32 24.74
C GLY A 109 7.80 -7.83 25.07
N ALA A 110 6.61 -7.31 24.79
CA ALA A 110 6.30 -5.89 24.94
C ALA A 110 6.46 -5.37 26.37
N VAL A 111 6.16 -6.19 27.38
CA VAL A 111 6.40 -5.86 28.80
C VAL A 111 7.90 -5.63 29.07
N GLY A 112 8.77 -6.45 28.46
CA GLY A 112 10.22 -6.27 28.56
C GLY A 112 10.67 -4.96 27.94
N LEU A 113 10.13 -4.60 26.79
CA LEU A 113 10.42 -3.31 26.14
C LEU A 113 9.99 -2.13 27.04
N ALA A 114 8.77 -2.15 27.56
CA ALA A 114 8.24 -1.13 28.45
C ALA A 114 9.09 -1.00 29.73
N ALA A 115 9.50 -2.11 30.33
CA ALA A 115 10.33 -2.14 31.52
C ALA A 115 11.74 -1.52 31.35
N THR A 116 12.17 -1.28 30.12
CA THR A 116 13.44 -0.57 29.87
C THR A 116 13.37 0.91 30.15
N TRP A 117 12.18 1.52 30.13
CA TRP A 117 11.99 2.98 30.22
C TRP A 117 12.76 3.76 29.14
N ASN A 118 13.06 3.13 28.04
CA ASN A 118 13.91 3.69 26.98
C ASN A 118 13.09 3.90 25.69
N PRO A 119 12.64 5.15 25.41
CA PRO A 119 11.88 5.46 24.21
C PRO A 119 12.70 5.31 22.91
N ASP A 120 14.03 5.47 22.95
CA ASP A 120 14.88 5.25 21.77
C ASP A 120 14.91 3.77 21.39
N LEU A 121 14.99 2.88 22.37
CA LEU A 121 14.87 1.44 22.13
C LEU A 121 13.49 1.07 21.58
N ALA A 122 12.42 1.68 22.07
CA ALA A 122 11.08 1.48 21.54
C ALA A 122 10.97 1.93 20.07
N LYS A 123 11.63 3.03 19.72
CA LYS A 123 11.73 3.51 18.33
C LYS A 123 12.51 2.52 17.45
N GLU A 124 13.63 1.99 17.92
CA GLU A 124 14.41 0.98 17.19
C GLU A 124 13.58 -0.30 16.99
N PHE A 125 12.88 -0.76 18.02
CA PHE A 125 11.95 -1.90 17.96
C PHE A 125 10.90 -1.71 16.85
N GLY A 126 10.23 -0.55 16.84
CA GLY A 126 9.26 -0.21 15.82
C GLY A 126 9.88 -0.08 14.42
N ALA A 127 11.12 0.40 14.31
CA ALA A 127 11.82 0.52 13.04
C ALA A 127 12.11 -0.84 12.39
N VAL A 128 12.50 -1.85 13.19
CA VAL A 128 12.74 -3.22 12.71
C VAL A 128 11.43 -3.80 12.14
N ILE A 129 10.34 -3.74 12.90
CA ILE A 129 9.03 -4.24 12.47
C ILE A 129 8.57 -3.52 11.19
N GLY A 130 8.65 -2.18 11.17
CA GLY A 130 8.24 -1.39 10.02
C GLY A 130 9.08 -1.68 8.77
N GLN A 131 10.37 -1.95 8.92
CA GLN A 131 11.26 -2.30 7.82
C GLN A 131 10.92 -3.69 7.24
N GLU A 132 10.69 -4.68 8.09
CA GLU A 132 10.27 -6.01 7.66
C GLU A 132 8.89 -5.99 7.00
N ALA A 133 7.92 -5.30 7.58
CA ALA A 133 6.59 -5.12 6.98
C ALA A 133 6.69 -4.46 5.59
N LYS A 134 7.52 -3.43 5.44
CA LYS A 134 7.75 -2.78 4.14
C LYS A 134 8.39 -3.71 3.11
N GLN A 135 9.37 -4.53 3.51
CA GLN A 135 10.01 -5.52 2.62
C GLN A 135 9.00 -6.57 2.15
N ARG A 136 8.00 -6.87 2.95
CA ARG A 136 6.89 -7.78 2.62
C ARG A 136 5.77 -7.10 1.82
N GLY A 137 5.96 -5.84 1.42
CA GLY A 137 4.98 -5.09 0.63
C GLY A 137 3.74 -4.65 1.41
N LYS A 138 3.84 -4.56 2.75
CA LYS A 138 2.75 -4.09 3.60
C LYS A 138 2.78 -2.58 3.74
N ASN A 139 1.61 -1.98 3.82
CA ASN A 139 1.41 -0.53 3.96
C ASN A 139 1.13 -0.11 5.40
N ILE A 140 0.50 -1.01 6.17
CA ILE A 140 0.03 -0.75 7.52
C ILE A 140 0.45 -1.92 8.40
N MET A 141 0.98 -1.61 9.58
CA MET A 141 1.25 -2.59 10.62
C MET A 141 0.20 -2.46 11.73
N LEU A 142 -0.43 -3.57 12.10
CA LEU A 142 -1.39 -3.63 13.19
C LEU A 142 -0.64 -3.85 14.51
N GLY A 143 -0.11 -2.79 15.04
CA GLY A 143 0.70 -2.70 16.24
C GLY A 143 1.03 -1.23 16.56
N PRO A 144 1.63 -0.94 17.72
CA PRO A 144 1.82 -1.82 18.87
C PRO A 144 0.53 -2.14 19.62
N ALA A 145 0.53 -3.15 20.50
CA ALA A 145 -0.62 -3.48 21.34
C ALA A 145 -0.59 -2.62 22.61
N ILE A 146 -1.31 -1.51 22.58
CA ILE A 146 -1.33 -0.48 23.65
C ILE A 146 -2.48 -0.64 24.65
N ASN A 147 -3.08 -1.80 24.71
CA ASN A 147 -4.11 -2.08 25.70
C ASN A 147 -3.50 -2.20 27.09
N ILE A 148 -4.20 -1.68 28.10
CA ILE A 148 -3.77 -1.79 29.48
C ILE A 148 -4.14 -3.14 30.05
N GLN A 149 -3.19 -3.81 30.70
CA GLN A 149 -3.40 -5.08 31.41
C GLN A 149 -4.18 -4.83 32.70
N ARG A 150 -5.50 -4.96 32.67
CA ARG A 150 -6.37 -4.67 33.82
C ARG A 150 -6.67 -5.87 34.69
N THR A 151 -6.53 -7.07 34.15
CA THR A 151 -6.85 -8.33 34.80
C THR A 151 -6.00 -9.44 34.20
N PRO A 152 -5.56 -10.42 35.00
CA PRO A 152 -4.82 -11.58 34.50
C PRO A 152 -5.67 -12.51 33.61
N LEU A 153 -7.00 -12.34 33.61
CA LEU A 153 -7.92 -13.19 32.84
C LEU A 153 -8.00 -12.84 31.34
N CYS A 154 -7.30 -11.82 30.87
CA CYS A 154 -7.25 -11.49 29.47
C CYS A 154 -6.24 -12.38 28.74
N GLY A 155 -6.70 -13.13 27.74
CA GLY A 155 -5.86 -14.05 26.95
C GLY A 155 -4.80 -13.37 26.07
N ARG A 156 -4.84 -12.04 25.94
CA ARG A 156 -3.91 -11.23 25.13
C ARG A 156 -2.93 -10.39 25.96
N ASN A 157 -2.87 -10.57 27.27
CA ASN A 157 -1.92 -9.83 28.13
C ASN A 157 -0.45 -10.00 27.70
N PHE A 158 -0.10 -11.13 27.09
CA PHE A 158 1.26 -11.42 26.67
C PHE A 158 1.80 -10.44 25.63
N GLU A 159 0.94 -9.79 24.87
CA GLU A 159 1.34 -8.86 23.79
C GLU A 159 1.23 -7.38 24.17
N TYR A 160 0.73 -7.04 25.36
CA TYR A 160 0.58 -5.67 25.82
C TYR A 160 1.83 -5.17 26.54
N LEU A 161 2.00 -3.85 26.58
CA LEU A 161 3.15 -3.19 27.18
C LEU A 161 3.13 -3.23 28.71
N GLY A 162 1.96 -3.16 29.36
CA GLY A 162 1.86 -3.23 30.80
C GLY A 162 0.53 -2.79 31.39
N GLU A 163 0.55 -2.58 32.71
CA GLU A 163 -0.60 -2.12 33.49
C GLU A 163 -0.65 -0.59 33.61
N ASP A 164 0.48 0.07 33.38
CA ASP A 164 0.64 1.51 33.57
C ASP A 164 0.40 2.25 32.26
N PRO A 165 -0.63 3.13 32.16
CA PRO A 165 -0.93 3.88 30.96
C PRO A 165 0.15 4.92 30.59
N PHE A 166 0.97 5.35 31.54
CA PHE A 166 2.07 6.28 31.25
C PHE A 166 3.23 5.54 30.56
N LEU A 167 3.47 4.30 30.96
CA LEU A 167 4.54 3.47 30.38
C LEU A 167 4.15 2.85 29.03
N THR A 168 2.86 2.65 28.80
CA THR A 168 2.29 2.12 27.56
C THR A 168 2.17 3.17 26.48
#